data_bbb5563011ae1ddca23c13fabe9ab6b3
#
_entry.id   bbb5563011ae1ddca23c13fabe9ab6b3
#
_cell.length_a   1.000
_cell.length_b   1.000
_cell.length_c   1.000
_cell.angle_alpha   90.00
_cell.angle_beta   90.00
_cell.angle_gamma   90.00
#
_symmetry.space_group_name_H-M   'P 1'
#
loop_
_entity.id
_entity.type
_entity.pdbx_description
1 polymer ?
#
loop_
_entity_poly.entity_id
_entity_poly.type
_entity_poly.pdbx_seq_one_letter_code
_entity_poly.pdbx_strand_id
1 'polypeptide(L)'
;MKTVFAALSSVTLFMVLLTAPPARAQKLQVLRIALSTPTPHMAPLYVGKDKKLYEKYGLDVQLILVNSGSLVAQMFASGELQMTANAPASLVNLAATGEKMSFFLGLSNTSPFTVVTQPNLRRAEDLKGKRIGTARFGGSSHISALIALEYLKLDLKRDKIVLIQTGVDPDRMVALETKAIDAGMLQRVATKVMVGKGYNPLLNMVQSKIPYQNTGLTIKKDYAAANSKTVDGFTRATIEAYGFIFKKENKQAVKEVLTRNLRLANMDAAEDFYLEAQEELDRKPYPSLDGFKIVIKYVAEQNPKAAAVKVEEIVDNSWLKKLDSEGFFEKVYGGK
;
A
#
# COMPACT_ATOMS: atom_id res chain seq x y z
N MET A 1 57.26 73.30 38.08
CA MET A 1 57.64 71.92 37.83
C MET A 1 56.49 71.04 38.40
N LYS A 2 55.57 70.60 37.59
CA LYS A 2 54.44 69.78 38.04
C LYS A 2 54.31 68.61 37.05
N THR A 3 54.66 67.43 37.51
CA THR A 3 54.55 66.16 36.81
C THR A 3 53.11 65.71 36.86
N VAL A 4 52.48 65.41 35.67
CA VAL A 4 51.15 64.85 35.55
C VAL A 4 51.28 63.35 35.23
N PHE A 5 50.82 62.52 36.14
CA PHE A 5 50.70 61.10 35.91
C PHE A 5 49.38 60.77 35.12
N ALA A 6 49.53 60.18 33.96
CA ALA A 6 48.42 59.66 33.21
C ALA A 6 48.21 58.15 33.54
N ALA A 7 47.08 57.84 34.20
CA ALA A 7 46.72 56.50 34.46
C ALA A 7 45.97 55.88 33.22
N LEU A 8 46.57 54.87 32.58
CA LEU A 8 45.89 54.03 31.57
C LEU A 8 45.03 52.98 32.25
N SER A 9 43.73 53.16 32.13
CA SER A 9 42.76 52.09 32.53
C SER A 9 42.61 51.11 31.38
N SER A 10 43.17 49.91 31.50
CA SER A 10 42.94 48.78 30.60
C SER A 10 41.59 48.12 30.92
N VAL A 11 40.59 48.34 30.05
CA VAL A 11 39.34 47.63 30.08
C VAL A 11 39.53 46.28 29.39
N THR A 12 39.69 45.22 30.15
CA THR A 12 39.71 43.83 29.64
C THR A 12 38.30 43.37 29.36
N LEU A 13 37.91 43.38 28.08
CA LEU A 13 36.60 42.85 27.61
C LEU A 13 36.66 41.32 27.66
N PHE A 14 36.03 40.74 28.67
CA PHE A 14 35.89 39.29 28.81
C PHE A 14 34.79 38.80 27.84
N MET A 15 35.21 38.29 26.65
CA MET A 15 34.30 37.70 25.66
C MET A 15 33.89 36.31 26.15
N VAL A 16 32.72 36.20 26.80
CA VAL A 16 32.10 34.92 27.17
C VAL A 16 31.63 34.26 25.89
N LEU A 17 32.41 33.35 25.35
CA LEU A 17 31.98 32.42 24.32
C LEU A 17 30.93 31.49 24.93
N LEU A 18 29.63 31.78 24.69
CA LEU A 18 28.55 30.88 24.91
C LEU A 18 28.75 29.69 23.96
N THR A 19 29.43 28.65 24.43
CA THR A 19 29.45 27.33 23.76
C THR A 19 28.07 26.74 23.91
N ALA A 20 27.22 26.95 22.89
CA ALA A 20 25.97 26.18 22.75
C ALA A 20 26.34 24.69 22.77
N PRO A 21 25.73 23.87 23.62
CA PRO A 21 25.99 22.44 23.58
C PRO A 21 25.73 21.93 22.18
N PRO A 22 26.58 21.02 21.63
CA PRO A 22 26.34 20.46 20.32
C PRO A 22 24.94 19.85 20.29
N ALA A 23 24.12 20.28 19.34
CA ALA A 23 22.80 19.73 19.13
C ALA A 23 22.97 18.20 18.99
N ARG A 24 22.63 17.48 20.05
CA ARG A 24 22.73 16.03 20.08
C ARG A 24 21.78 15.54 19.00
N ALA A 25 22.31 15.07 17.88
CA ALA A 25 21.52 14.49 16.83
C ALA A 25 20.58 13.46 17.47
N GLN A 26 19.29 13.74 17.48
CA GLN A 26 18.30 12.85 18.09
C GLN A 26 18.39 11.53 17.35
N LYS A 27 18.74 10.45 18.06
CA LYS A 27 18.81 9.11 17.48
C LYS A 27 17.43 8.74 16.97
N LEU A 28 17.29 8.57 15.66
CA LEU A 28 16.03 8.18 15.05
C LEU A 28 15.60 6.79 15.56
N GLN A 29 14.32 6.65 15.83
CA GLN A 29 13.74 5.35 16.20
C GLN A 29 13.58 4.50 14.93
N VAL A 30 14.24 3.35 14.90
CA VAL A 30 14.13 2.42 13.78
C VAL A 30 12.77 1.74 13.77
N LEU A 31 12.08 1.80 12.64
CA LEU A 31 10.81 1.13 12.38
C LEU A 31 10.91 0.27 11.12
N ARG A 32 10.87 -1.06 11.30
CA ARG A 32 10.95 -2.01 10.18
C ARG A 32 9.57 -2.38 9.68
N ILE A 33 9.38 -2.24 8.35
CA ILE A 33 8.12 -2.53 7.68
C ILE A 33 8.40 -3.51 6.55
N ALA A 34 7.86 -4.71 6.64
CA ALA A 34 7.95 -5.67 5.55
C ALA A 34 6.89 -5.40 4.48
N LEU A 35 7.30 -5.50 3.23
CA LEU A 35 6.48 -5.40 2.05
C LEU A 35 6.40 -6.76 1.37
N SER A 36 5.20 -7.23 1.04
CA SER A 36 5.02 -8.52 0.36
C SER A 36 5.31 -8.46 -1.14
N THR A 37 5.15 -7.29 -1.76
CA THR A 37 5.34 -7.08 -3.19
C THR A 37 5.63 -5.62 -3.46
N PRO A 38 6.58 -5.28 -4.35
CA PRO A 38 6.77 -3.91 -4.79
C PRO A 38 5.68 -3.54 -5.80
N THR A 39 4.83 -2.59 -5.43
CA THR A 39 3.67 -2.16 -6.25
C THR A 39 3.52 -0.64 -6.22
N PRO A 40 2.83 -0.02 -7.20
CA PRO A 40 2.63 1.43 -7.26
C PRO A 40 1.91 2.00 -6.05
N HIS A 41 0.97 1.29 -5.46
CA HIS A 41 0.24 1.75 -4.27
C HIS A 41 1.09 1.79 -2.98
N MET A 42 2.32 1.23 -3.01
CA MET A 42 3.32 1.45 -1.96
C MET A 42 4.03 2.82 -2.08
N ALA A 43 3.73 3.61 -3.12
CA ALA A 43 4.37 4.92 -3.36
C ALA A 43 4.43 5.82 -2.12
N PRO A 44 3.40 5.90 -1.24
CA PRO A 44 3.48 6.72 -0.04
C PRO A 44 4.63 6.32 0.90
N LEU A 45 4.91 5.02 1.01
CA LEU A 45 6.02 4.53 1.83
C LEU A 45 7.38 4.86 1.20
N TYR A 46 7.50 4.67 -0.12
CA TYR A 46 8.71 5.00 -0.86
C TYR A 46 9.01 6.50 -0.84
N VAL A 47 8.00 7.33 -1.12
CA VAL A 47 8.12 8.79 -1.10
C VAL A 47 8.41 9.29 0.31
N GLY A 48 7.71 8.78 1.32
CA GLY A 48 7.93 9.13 2.72
C GLY A 48 9.39 8.90 3.15
N LYS A 49 9.98 7.77 2.75
CA LYS A 49 11.37 7.46 3.00
C LYS A 49 12.33 8.33 2.18
N ASP A 50 12.14 8.41 0.85
CA ASP A 50 13.03 9.12 -0.06
C ASP A 50 13.08 10.63 0.24
N LYS A 51 11.94 11.24 0.58
CA LYS A 51 11.82 12.65 0.95
C LYS A 51 12.06 12.92 2.44
N LYS A 52 12.55 11.93 3.19
CA LYS A 52 12.87 12.01 4.62
C LYS A 52 11.71 12.52 5.49
N LEU A 53 10.46 12.25 5.08
CA LEU A 53 9.29 12.72 5.81
C LEU A 53 9.18 12.02 7.17
N TYR A 54 9.62 10.76 7.28
CA TYR A 54 9.65 10.03 8.54
C TYR A 54 10.67 10.61 9.54
N GLU A 55 11.81 11.09 9.04
CA GLU A 55 12.86 11.71 9.89
C GLU A 55 12.34 12.95 10.62
N LYS A 56 11.41 13.74 10.03
CA LYS A 56 10.74 14.88 10.68
C LYS A 56 10.03 14.49 11.98
N TYR A 57 9.62 13.24 12.08
CA TYR A 57 8.92 12.68 13.24
C TYR A 57 9.83 11.78 14.08
N GLY A 58 11.16 11.86 13.88
CA GLY A 58 12.13 11.10 14.64
C GLY A 58 12.23 9.62 14.27
N LEU A 59 11.81 9.22 13.06
CA LEU A 59 11.75 7.83 12.62
C LEU A 59 12.74 7.53 11.51
N ASP A 60 13.47 6.41 11.63
CA ASP A 60 14.21 5.75 10.55
C ASP A 60 13.36 4.57 10.05
N VAL A 61 12.62 4.77 8.96
CA VAL A 61 11.77 3.73 8.37
C VAL A 61 12.57 2.86 7.42
N GLN A 62 12.69 1.57 7.75
CA GLN A 62 13.36 0.56 6.95
C GLN A 62 12.32 -0.32 6.24
N LEU A 63 12.23 -0.18 4.92
CA LEU A 63 11.34 -0.99 4.07
C LEU A 63 12.06 -2.28 3.66
N ILE A 64 11.51 -3.43 4.02
CA ILE A 64 12.09 -4.77 3.78
C ILE A 64 11.20 -5.51 2.79
N LEU A 65 11.70 -5.77 1.59
CA LEU A 65 10.99 -6.55 0.59
C LEU A 65 11.19 -8.05 0.85
N VAL A 66 10.09 -8.77 1.08
CA VAL A 66 10.11 -10.21 1.40
C VAL A 66 9.61 -11.07 0.24
N ASN A 67 8.86 -10.50 -0.72
CA ASN A 67 8.26 -11.18 -1.89
C ASN A 67 7.34 -12.37 -1.54
N SER A 68 6.77 -12.38 -0.34
CA SER A 68 5.85 -13.43 0.11
C SER A 68 4.95 -12.93 1.22
N GLY A 69 3.65 -12.85 0.95
CA GLY A 69 2.68 -12.40 1.95
C GLY A 69 2.58 -13.34 3.16
N SER A 70 2.72 -14.65 2.95
CA SER A 70 2.71 -15.63 4.04
C SER A 70 3.94 -15.53 4.91
N LEU A 71 5.13 -15.32 4.32
CA LEU A 71 6.35 -15.12 5.10
C LEU A 71 6.32 -13.82 5.89
N VAL A 72 5.81 -12.71 5.29
CA VAL A 72 5.58 -11.46 6.02
C VAL A 72 4.66 -11.67 7.21
N ALA A 73 3.57 -12.44 7.05
CA ALA A 73 2.67 -12.75 8.16
C ALA A 73 3.36 -13.56 9.26
N GLN A 74 4.25 -14.50 8.92
CA GLN A 74 5.02 -15.26 9.90
C GLN A 74 6.03 -14.38 10.66
N MET A 75 6.80 -13.53 9.96
CA MET A 75 7.71 -12.56 10.58
C MET A 75 6.98 -11.55 11.48
N PHE A 76 5.76 -11.18 11.11
CA PHE A 76 4.91 -10.33 11.92
C PHE A 76 4.42 -11.07 13.18
N ALA A 77 3.98 -12.32 13.05
CA ALA A 77 3.57 -13.14 14.19
C ALA A 77 4.71 -13.39 15.18
N SER A 78 5.93 -13.69 14.69
CA SER A 78 7.11 -13.93 15.53
C SER A 78 7.60 -12.68 16.30
N GLY A 79 7.12 -11.48 15.93
CA GLY A 79 7.55 -10.21 16.54
C GLY A 79 8.81 -9.59 15.94
N GLU A 80 9.37 -10.19 14.87
CA GLU A 80 10.48 -9.58 14.13
C GLU A 80 10.09 -8.24 13.50
N LEU A 81 8.79 -8.08 13.19
CA LEU A 81 8.21 -6.90 12.61
C LEU A 81 7.12 -6.33 13.52
N GLN A 82 7.11 -5.02 13.69
CA GLN A 82 6.06 -4.31 14.40
C GLN A 82 4.94 -3.88 13.45
N MET A 83 5.29 -3.62 12.19
CA MET A 83 4.38 -3.22 11.12
C MET A 83 4.63 -4.02 9.85
N THR A 84 3.61 -4.11 9.01
CA THR A 84 3.71 -4.69 7.67
C THR A 84 2.77 -4.00 6.69
N ALA A 85 3.20 -3.89 5.43
CA ALA A 85 2.36 -3.53 4.30
C ALA A 85 2.09 -4.80 3.48
N ASN A 86 0.90 -5.38 3.64
CA ASN A 86 0.57 -6.70 3.10
C ASN A 86 -0.89 -6.77 2.65
N ALA A 87 -1.20 -7.77 1.85
CA ALA A 87 -2.57 -8.09 1.49
C ALA A 87 -3.34 -8.65 2.71
N PRO A 88 -4.63 -8.29 2.88
CA PRO A 88 -5.39 -8.64 4.08
C PRO A 88 -5.64 -10.14 4.22
N ALA A 89 -5.67 -10.92 3.15
CA ALA A 89 -6.01 -12.35 3.23
C ALA A 89 -5.08 -13.14 4.17
N SER A 90 -3.75 -12.91 4.10
CA SER A 90 -2.80 -13.57 5.01
C SER A 90 -2.93 -13.07 6.45
N LEU A 91 -3.32 -11.81 6.63
CA LEU A 91 -3.53 -11.21 7.94
C LEU A 91 -4.86 -11.64 8.56
N VAL A 92 -5.91 -11.82 7.77
CA VAL A 92 -7.18 -12.43 8.23
C VAL A 92 -6.95 -13.87 8.70
N ASN A 93 -6.15 -14.65 7.95
CA ASN A 93 -5.76 -15.99 8.40
C ASN A 93 -5.00 -15.95 9.73
N LEU A 94 -4.11 -14.98 9.91
CA LEU A 94 -3.36 -14.80 11.14
C LEU A 94 -4.29 -14.36 12.30
N ALA A 95 -5.23 -13.43 12.06
CA ALA A 95 -6.24 -13.05 13.04
C ALA A 95 -7.09 -14.23 13.49
N ALA A 96 -7.43 -15.14 12.58
CA ALA A 96 -8.15 -16.37 12.89
C ALA A 96 -7.40 -17.33 13.83
N THR A 97 -6.09 -17.13 14.05
CA THR A 97 -5.30 -17.85 15.06
C THR A 97 -5.24 -17.12 16.41
N GLY A 98 -5.87 -15.93 16.54
CA GLY A 98 -5.88 -15.13 17.76
C GLY A 98 -4.81 -14.04 17.84
N GLU A 99 -4.04 -13.80 16.77
CA GLU A 99 -3.04 -12.71 16.75
C GLU A 99 -3.72 -11.35 16.90
N LYS A 100 -3.22 -10.54 17.84
CA LYS A 100 -3.75 -9.20 18.16
C LYS A 100 -3.10 -8.15 17.28
N MET A 101 -3.80 -7.71 16.24
CA MET A 101 -3.33 -6.70 15.30
C MET A 101 -4.43 -5.76 14.86
N SER A 102 -4.05 -4.63 14.28
CA SER A 102 -4.95 -3.67 13.66
C SER A 102 -4.45 -3.27 12.28
N PHE A 103 -5.34 -3.31 11.32
CA PHE A 103 -5.17 -2.73 10.01
C PHE A 103 -5.61 -1.26 10.10
N PHE A 104 -4.69 -0.31 9.95
CA PHE A 104 -4.96 1.08 10.34
C PHE A 104 -4.83 2.10 9.21
N LEU A 105 -4.30 1.71 8.03
CA LEU A 105 -4.20 2.55 6.85
C LEU A 105 -4.34 1.71 5.59
N GLY A 106 -5.28 2.07 4.71
CA GLY A 106 -5.47 1.44 3.41
C GLY A 106 -4.54 2.05 2.35
N LEU A 107 -3.65 1.25 1.76
CA LEU A 107 -2.80 1.69 0.66
C LEU A 107 -3.49 1.52 -0.70
N SER A 108 -4.34 0.51 -0.82
CA SER A 108 -5.20 0.30 -1.99
C SER A 108 -6.50 -0.36 -1.53
N ASN A 109 -7.62 0.30 -1.79
CA ASN A 109 -8.97 -0.10 -1.39
C ASN A 109 -9.79 -0.63 -2.56
N THR A 110 -9.15 -0.91 -3.68
CA THR A 110 -9.76 -1.47 -4.89
C THR A 110 -8.94 -2.66 -5.38
N SER A 111 -9.57 -3.53 -6.18
CA SER A 111 -8.84 -4.59 -6.86
C SER A 111 -8.08 -4.01 -8.06
N PRO A 112 -6.75 -4.21 -8.17
CA PRO A 112 -5.94 -3.64 -9.25
C PRO A 112 -6.10 -4.39 -10.59
N PHE A 113 -7.04 -5.32 -10.68
CA PHE A 113 -7.18 -6.22 -11.82
C PHE A 113 -8.26 -5.76 -12.80
N THR A 114 -8.02 -6.10 -14.07
CA THR A 114 -9.00 -6.09 -15.13
C THR A 114 -9.23 -7.54 -15.58
N VAL A 115 -10.47 -7.92 -15.78
CA VAL A 115 -10.82 -9.16 -16.50
C VAL A 115 -10.58 -8.91 -17.97
N VAL A 116 -9.48 -9.43 -18.51
CA VAL A 116 -9.13 -9.34 -19.93
C VAL A 116 -9.48 -10.66 -20.61
N THR A 117 -10.24 -10.59 -21.71
CA THR A 117 -10.79 -11.76 -22.41
C THR A 117 -10.25 -11.86 -23.82
N GLN A 118 -10.44 -13.05 -24.43
CA GLN A 118 -10.27 -13.21 -25.88
C GLN A 118 -11.10 -12.16 -26.64
N PRO A 119 -10.67 -11.72 -27.84
CA PRO A 119 -11.31 -10.61 -28.57
C PRO A 119 -12.80 -10.80 -28.88
N ASN A 120 -13.24 -12.04 -29.00
CA ASN A 120 -14.62 -12.40 -29.29
C ASN A 120 -15.52 -12.52 -28.06
N LEU A 121 -14.96 -12.45 -26.84
CA LEU A 121 -15.72 -12.52 -25.58
C LEU A 121 -15.91 -11.11 -25.05
N ARG A 122 -17.07 -10.50 -25.30
CA ARG A 122 -17.30 -9.07 -25.02
C ARG A 122 -18.34 -8.81 -23.93
N ARG A 123 -19.08 -9.82 -23.51
CA ARG A 123 -20.14 -9.71 -22.52
C ARG A 123 -19.91 -10.69 -21.37
N ALA A 124 -20.50 -10.43 -20.23
CA ALA A 124 -20.39 -11.29 -19.05
C ALA A 124 -20.80 -12.74 -19.37
N GLU A 125 -21.90 -12.91 -20.11
CA GLU A 125 -22.45 -14.23 -20.48
C GLU A 125 -21.48 -15.07 -21.32
N ASP A 126 -20.58 -14.40 -22.06
CA ASP A 126 -19.59 -15.08 -22.90
C ASP A 126 -18.53 -15.83 -22.08
N LEU A 127 -18.45 -15.55 -20.75
CA LEU A 127 -17.58 -16.27 -19.82
C LEU A 127 -18.13 -17.63 -19.36
N LYS A 128 -19.38 -17.96 -19.65
CA LYS A 128 -19.96 -19.27 -19.29
C LYS A 128 -19.20 -20.40 -19.99
N GLY A 129 -18.82 -21.41 -19.22
CA GLY A 129 -18.02 -22.55 -19.70
C GLY A 129 -16.56 -22.20 -19.99
N LYS A 130 -16.06 -21.02 -19.62
CA LYS A 130 -14.72 -20.54 -19.94
C LYS A 130 -13.72 -20.74 -18.81
N ARG A 131 -12.43 -20.67 -19.18
CA ARG A 131 -11.29 -20.80 -18.28
C ARG A 131 -10.74 -19.40 -17.98
N ILE A 132 -10.63 -19.06 -16.69
CA ILE A 132 -10.12 -17.77 -16.24
C ILE A 132 -8.78 -17.98 -15.51
N GLY A 133 -7.72 -17.38 -16.01
CA GLY A 133 -6.40 -17.44 -15.42
C GLY A 133 -6.26 -16.52 -14.22
N THR A 134 -5.74 -17.08 -13.12
CA THR A 134 -5.39 -16.36 -11.89
C THR A 134 -3.95 -16.71 -11.48
N ALA A 135 -3.39 -16.07 -10.44
CA ALA A 135 -2.14 -16.51 -9.82
C ALA A 135 -2.38 -17.77 -8.96
N ARG A 136 -1.97 -17.76 -7.71
CA ARG A 136 -2.24 -18.86 -6.77
C ARG A 136 -3.64 -18.75 -6.21
N PHE A 137 -4.30 -19.88 -6.00
CA PHE A 137 -5.58 -19.92 -5.27
C PHE A 137 -5.41 -19.36 -3.85
N GLY A 138 -6.39 -18.58 -3.40
CA GLY A 138 -6.32 -17.81 -2.14
C GLY A 138 -5.53 -16.50 -2.24
N GLY A 139 -4.83 -16.26 -3.35
CA GLY A 139 -4.13 -14.99 -3.60
C GLY A 139 -5.05 -13.89 -4.14
N SER A 140 -4.51 -12.66 -4.24
CA SER A 140 -5.26 -11.44 -4.64
C SER A 140 -6.01 -11.60 -5.97
N SER A 141 -5.35 -12.10 -7.04
CA SER A 141 -6.00 -12.27 -8.35
C SER A 141 -7.08 -13.36 -8.35
N HIS A 142 -6.96 -14.40 -7.52
CA HIS A 142 -7.99 -15.42 -7.35
C HIS A 142 -9.22 -14.83 -6.68
N ILE A 143 -9.05 -14.15 -5.54
CA ILE A 143 -10.16 -13.52 -4.82
C ILE A 143 -10.81 -12.45 -5.72
N SER A 144 -10.01 -11.67 -6.45
CA SER A 144 -10.52 -10.69 -7.40
C SER A 144 -11.32 -11.32 -8.54
N ALA A 145 -10.94 -12.52 -9.02
CA ALA A 145 -11.74 -13.24 -10.02
C ALA A 145 -13.11 -13.64 -9.46
N LEU A 146 -13.16 -14.15 -8.21
CA LEU A 146 -14.42 -14.50 -7.56
C LEU A 146 -15.32 -13.27 -7.38
N ILE A 147 -14.77 -12.15 -6.94
CA ILE A 147 -15.49 -10.87 -6.81
C ILE A 147 -15.99 -10.38 -8.18
N ALA A 148 -15.14 -10.44 -9.22
CA ALA A 148 -15.51 -10.04 -10.57
C ALA A 148 -16.69 -10.89 -11.10
N LEU A 149 -16.67 -12.19 -10.88
CA LEU A 149 -17.77 -13.08 -11.26
C LEU A 149 -19.06 -12.74 -10.51
N GLU A 150 -18.99 -12.54 -9.19
CA GLU A 150 -20.16 -12.12 -8.39
C GLU A 150 -20.73 -10.78 -8.89
N TYR A 151 -19.87 -9.80 -9.18
CA TYR A 151 -20.29 -8.51 -9.74
C TYR A 151 -20.96 -8.65 -11.11
N LEU A 152 -20.45 -9.54 -11.96
CA LEU A 152 -21.01 -9.87 -13.27
C LEU A 152 -22.23 -10.82 -13.18
N LYS A 153 -22.68 -11.18 -11.97
CA LYS A 153 -23.78 -12.11 -11.70
C LYS A 153 -23.55 -13.51 -12.27
N LEU A 154 -22.29 -13.92 -12.32
CA LEU A 154 -21.86 -15.26 -12.73
C LEU A 154 -21.48 -16.11 -11.50
N ASP A 155 -21.60 -17.42 -11.64
CA ASP A 155 -21.24 -18.40 -10.62
C ASP A 155 -20.38 -19.51 -11.21
N LEU A 156 -19.31 -19.92 -10.50
CA LEU A 156 -18.37 -20.93 -11.00
C LEU A 156 -19.05 -22.25 -11.37
N LYS A 157 -19.92 -22.74 -10.50
CA LYS A 157 -20.56 -24.05 -10.67
C LYS A 157 -21.71 -23.98 -11.66
N ARG A 158 -22.67 -23.05 -11.43
CA ARG A 158 -23.84 -22.85 -12.28
C ARG A 158 -23.44 -22.57 -13.73
N ASP A 159 -22.47 -21.67 -13.95
CA ASP A 159 -22.10 -21.25 -15.27
C ASP A 159 -20.88 -22.03 -15.81
N LYS A 160 -20.45 -23.11 -15.10
CA LYS A 160 -19.34 -24.01 -15.48
C LYS A 160 -18.04 -23.30 -15.79
N ILE A 161 -17.73 -22.21 -15.04
CA ILE A 161 -16.50 -21.45 -15.19
C ILE A 161 -15.36 -22.13 -14.43
N VAL A 162 -14.18 -22.22 -15.02
CA VAL A 162 -13.02 -22.88 -14.41
C VAL A 162 -11.93 -21.85 -14.14
N LEU A 163 -11.51 -21.72 -12.88
CA LEU A 163 -10.33 -20.93 -12.54
C LEU A 163 -9.07 -21.80 -12.70
N ILE A 164 -8.05 -21.24 -13.35
CA ILE A 164 -6.77 -21.94 -13.62
C ILE A 164 -5.62 -21.13 -13.03
N GLN A 165 -4.73 -21.80 -12.28
CA GLN A 165 -3.50 -21.21 -11.81
C GLN A 165 -2.50 -21.10 -12.97
N THR A 166 -2.22 -19.87 -13.41
CA THR A 166 -1.34 -19.56 -14.54
C THR A 166 -0.12 -18.72 -14.15
N GLY A 167 0.07 -18.44 -12.86
CA GLY A 167 1.22 -17.65 -12.41
C GLY A 167 0.98 -16.13 -12.40
N VAL A 168 2.03 -15.35 -12.64
CA VAL A 168 2.03 -13.88 -12.65
C VAL A 168 1.54 -13.32 -13.99
N ASP A 169 1.46 -11.99 -14.12
CA ASP A 169 0.92 -11.35 -15.34
C ASP A 169 1.57 -11.82 -16.65
N PRO A 170 2.90 -11.92 -16.79
CA PRO A 170 3.51 -12.45 -18.01
C PRO A 170 3.02 -13.84 -18.39
N ASP A 171 2.89 -14.74 -17.40
CA ASP A 171 2.41 -16.11 -17.66
C ASP A 171 0.95 -16.13 -18.10
N ARG A 172 0.11 -15.26 -17.50
CA ARG A 172 -1.31 -15.10 -17.91
C ARG A 172 -1.45 -14.50 -19.30
N MET A 173 -0.57 -13.56 -19.68
CA MET A 173 -0.54 -13.02 -21.04
C MET A 173 -0.22 -14.12 -22.06
N VAL A 174 0.81 -14.93 -21.82
CA VAL A 174 1.15 -16.08 -22.66
C VAL A 174 0.00 -17.08 -22.72
N ALA A 175 -0.65 -17.38 -21.60
CA ALA A 175 -1.78 -18.29 -21.56
C ALA A 175 -3.00 -17.79 -22.35
N LEU A 176 -3.24 -16.46 -22.37
CA LEU A 176 -4.24 -15.83 -23.25
C LEU A 176 -3.85 -15.95 -24.74
N GLU A 177 -2.60 -15.67 -25.10
CA GLU A 177 -2.10 -15.73 -26.47
C GLU A 177 -2.14 -17.15 -27.03
N THR A 178 -1.79 -18.14 -26.24
CA THR A 178 -1.83 -19.56 -26.62
C THR A 178 -3.23 -20.17 -26.51
N LYS A 179 -4.23 -19.38 -26.08
CA LYS A 179 -5.61 -19.83 -25.82
C LYS A 179 -5.70 -20.96 -24.76
N ALA A 180 -4.69 -21.08 -23.89
CA ALA A 180 -4.75 -21.98 -22.74
C ALA A 180 -5.82 -21.50 -21.72
N ILE A 181 -6.08 -20.20 -21.68
CA ILE A 181 -7.18 -19.57 -20.96
C ILE A 181 -8.01 -18.68 -21.89
N ASP A 182 -9.27 -18.45 -21.53
CA ASP A 182 -10.21 -17.65 -22.30
C ASP A 182 -10.31 -16.22 -21.76
N ALA A 183 -10.00 -16.05 -20.46
CA ALA A 183 -9.89 -14.77 -19.78
C ALA A 183 -8.74 -14.80 -18.76
N GLY A 184 -8.20 -13.63 -18.39
CA GLY A 184 -7.15 -13.51 -17.37
C GLY A 184 -7.36 -12.29 -16.49
N MET A 185 -7.00 -12.40 -15.21
CA MET A 185 -6.96 -11.29 -14.26
C MET A 185 -5.64 -10.55 -14.44
N LEU A 186 -5.60 -9.43 -15.16
CA LEU A 186 -4.39 -8.66 -15.48
C LEU A 186 -4.37 -7.32 -14.78
N GLN A 187 -3.19 -6.92 -14.29
CA GLN A 187 -2.97 -5.56 -13.78
C GLN A 187 -2.79 -4.56 -14.94
N ARG A 188 -2.77 -3.26 -14.61
CA ARG A 188 -2.81 -2.15 -15.58
C ARG A 188 -1.84 -2.30 -16.77
N VAL A 189 -0.56 -2.53 -16.50
CA VAL A 189 0.48 -2.59 -17.56
C VAL A 189 0.23 -3.77 -18.49
N ALA A 190 -0.04 -4.96 -17.95
CA ALA A 190 -0.35 -6.15 -18.72
C ALA A 190 -1.66 -5.99 -19.50
N THR A 191 -2.68 -5.39 -18.88
CA THR A 191 -3.95 -5.05 -19.54
C THR A 191 -3.72 -4.15 -20.74
N LYS A 192 -2.93 -3.08 -20.60
CA LYS A 192 -2.61 -2.14 -21.69
C LYS A 192 -1.94 -2.85 -22.87
N VAL A 193 -0.98 -3.73 -22.60
CA VAL A 193 -0.31 -4.53 -23.63
C VAL A 193 -1.31 -5.43 -24.36
N MET A 194 -2.15 -6.16 -23.61
CA MET A 194 -3.10 -7.09 -24.23
C MET A 194 -4.20 -6.38 -25.02
N VAL A 195 -4.70 -5.23 -24.52
CA VAL A 195 -5.65 -4.39 -25.25
C VAL A 195 -5.03 -3.88 -26.55
N GLY A 196 -3.75 -3.47 -26.54
CA GLY A 196 -3.01 -3.10 -27.75
C GLY A 196 -2.89 -4.24 -28.78
N LYS A 197 -2.99 -5.50 -28.34
CA LYS A 197 -3.05 -6.70 -29.20
C LYS A 197 -4.48 -7.11 -29.60
N GLY A 198 -5.50 -6.32 -29.24
CA GLY A 198 -6.90 -6.54 -29.62
C GLY A 198 -7.72 -7.40 -28.62
N TYR A 199 -7.17 -7.73 -27.44
CA TYR A 199 -7.93 -8.39 -26.39
C TYR A 199 -8.93 -7.43 -25.73
N ASN A 200 -10.02 -7.97 -25.19
CA ASN A 200 -11.11 -7.14 -24.66
C ASN A 200 -11.02 -6.95 -23.14
N PRO A 201 -10.93 -5.70 -22.64
CA PRO A 201 -11.00 -5.41 -21.22
C PRO A 201 -12.45 -5.44 -20.74
N LEU A 202 -12.96 -6.63 -20.40
CA LEU A 202 -14.37 -6.83 -20.07
C LEU A 202 -14.81 -6.11 -18.79
N LEU A 203 -13.98 -6.10 -17.74
CA LEU A 203 -14.30 -5.45 -16.48
C LEU A 203 -13.02 -4.89 -15.84
N ASN A 204 -12.92 -3.57 -15.75
CA ASN A 204 -11.89 -2.90 -14.96
C ASN A 204 -12.42 -2.71 -13.52
N MET A 205 -11.84 -3.43 -12.57
CA MET A 205 -12.33 -3.44 -11.18
C MET A 205 -12.01 -2.14 -10.43
N VAL A 206 -10.92 -1.44 -10.79
CA VAL A 206 -10.60 -0.11 -10.20
C VAL A 206 -11.67 0.90 -10.60
N GLN A 207 -11.98 0.99 -11.89
CA GLN A 207 -12.97 1.93 -12.41
C GLN A 207 -14.40 1.60 -11.97
N SER A 208 -14.70 0.33 -11.78
CA SER A 208 -16.02 -0.14 -11.32
C SER A 208 -16.23 0.11 -9.82
N LYS A 209 -15.22 0.59 -9.10
CA LYS A 209 -15.25 0.92 -7.66
C LYS A 209 -15.82 -0.22 -6.80
N ILE A 210 -15.52 -1.46 -7.19
CA ILE A 210 -15.93 -2.64 -6.44
C ILE A 210 -15.18 -2.61 -5.09
N PRO A 211 -15.89 -2.65 -3.95
CA PRO A 211 -15.23 -2.62 -2.65
C PRO A 211 -14.28 -3.80 -2.50
N TYR A 212 -13.03 -3.51 -2.17
CA TYR A 212 -12.02 -4.53 -1.90
C TYR A 212 -10.91 -3.91 -1.05
N GLN A 213 -10.46 -4.60 -0.03
CA GLN A 213 -9.22 -4.23 0.64
C GLN A 213 -8.08 -5.01 -0.01
N ASN A 214 -7.28 -4.33 -0.82
CA ASN A 214 -6.17 -4.98 -1.53
C ASN A 214 -4.90 -5.01 -0.68
N THR A 215 -4.47 -3.84 -0.23
CA THR A 215 -3.22 -3.71 0.55
C THR A 215 -3.33 -2.57 1.54
N GLY A 216 -2.65 -2.70 2.67
CA GLY A 216 -2.54 -1.62 3.65
C GLY A 216 -1.58 -1.96 4.78
N LEU A 217 -1.54 -1.06 5.75
CA LEU A 217 -0.64 -1.13 6.88
C LEU A 217 -1.32 -1.79 8.07
N THR A 218 -0.63 -2.78 8.61
CA THR A 218 -1.03 -3.51 9.81
C THR A 218 0.03 -3.35 10.89
N ILE A 219 -0.40 -3.24 12.13
CA ILE A 219 0.44 -3.07 13.32
C ILE A 219 -0.01 -4.00 14.43
N LYS A 220 0.91 -4.48 15.28
CA LYS A 220 0.58 -5.20 16.51
C LYS A 220 -0.10 -4.24 17.49
N LYS A 221 -1.24 -4.65 18.08
CA LYS A 221 -2.01 -3.80 19.01
C LYS A 221 -1.19 -3.39 20.22
N ASP A 222 -0.45 -4.32 20.80
CA ASP A 222 0.37 -4.04 22.00
C ASP A 222 1.51 -3.05 21.66
N TYR A 223 2.12 -3.18 20.49
CA TYR A 223 3.12 -2.21 20.05
C TYR A 223 2.51 -0.82 19.82
N ALA A 224 1.34 -0.74 19.18
CA ALA A 224 0.65 0.53 18.94
C ALA A 224 0.29 1.24 20.26
N ALA A 225 -0.20 0.49 21.25
CA ALA A 225 -0.53 1.02 22.57
C ALA A 225 0.71 1.57 23.30
N ALA A 226 1.81 0.82 23.27
CA ALA A 226 3.05 1.21 23.93
C ALA A 226 3.81 2.34 23.22
N ASN A 227 3.59 2.53 21.88
CA ASN A 227 4.36 3.44 21.04
C ASN A 227 3.45 4.42 20.25
N SER A 228 2.42 4.96 20.91
CA SER A 228 1.40 5.79 20.25
C SER A 228 1.97 7.01 19.52
N LYS A 229 3.01 7.66 20.07
CA LYS A 229 3.69 8.79 19.41
C LYS A 229 4.39 8.37 18.11
N THR A 230 5.01 7.19 18.11
CA THR A 230 5.67 6.61 16.92
C THR A 230 4.66 6.35 15.82
N VAL A 231 3.51 5.76 16.16
CA VAL A 231 2.44 5.45 15.21
C VAL A 231 1.80 6.73 14.66
N ASP A 232 1.55 7.73 15.51
CA ASP A 232 1.03 9.04 15.11
C ASP A 232 2.00 9.72 14.13
N GLY A 233 3.30 9.80 14.48
CA GLY A 233 4.33 10.40 13.63
C GLY A 233 4.48 9.68 12.30
N PHE A 234 4.48 8.35 12.31
CA PHE A 234 4.52 7.53 11.09
C PHE A 234 3.30 7.78 10.20
N THR A 235 2.09 7.82 10.79
CA THR A 235 0.85 8.06 10.05
C THR A 235 0.86 9.45 9.42
N ARG A 236 1.26 10.51 10.17
CA ARG A 236 1.40 11.88 9.64
C ARG A 236 2.37 11.95 8.47
N ALA A 237 3.57 11.40 8.63
CA ALA A 237 4.58 11.37 7.58
C ALA A 237 4.07 10.65 6.32
N THR A 238 3.34 9.55 6.51
CA THR A 238 2.71 8.82 5.40
C THR A 238 1.66 9.68 4.69
N ILE A 239 0.79 10.39 5.42
CA ILE A 239 -0.19 11.30 4.82
C ILE A 239 0.49 12.49 4.12
N GLU A 240 1.61 13.04 4.66
CA GLU A 240 2.41 14.03 3.92
C GLU A 240 2.94 13.47 2.59
N ALA A 241 3.34 12.19 2.57
CA ALA A 241 3.77 11.53 1.33
C ALA A 241 2.63 11.39 0.31
N TYR A 242 1.39 11.10 0.74
CA TYR A 242 0.22 11.16 -0.12
C TYR A 242 0.04 12.58 -0.70
N GLY A 243 0.14 13.62 0.14
CA GLY A 243 0.07 15.02 -0.32
C GLY A 243 1.14 15.34 -1.36
N PHE A 244 2.36 14.84 -1.17
CA PHE A 244 3.44 15.00 -2.15
C PHE A 244 3.10 14.32 -3.49
N ILE A 245 2.55 13.09 -3.46
CA ILE A 245 2.20 12.31 -4.65
C ILE A 245 1.08 12.99 -5.46
N PHE A 246 0.07 13.56 -4.78
CA PHE A 246 -1.08 14.17 -5.47
C PHE A 246 -0.80 15.56 -6.04
N LYS A 247 0.32 16.19 -5.70
CA LYS A 247 0.73 17.47 -6.29
C LYS A 247 1.33 17.26 -7.68
N LYS A 248 0.71 17.87 -8.70
CA LYS A 248 1.12 17.71 -10.11
C LYS A 248 2.57 18.12 -10.36
N GLU A 249 3.05 19.15 -9.68
CA GLU A 249 4.43 19.64 -9.75
C GLU A 249 5.46 18.60 -9.29
N ASN A 250 5.07 17.63 -8.49
CA ASN A 250 5.93 16.58 -7.98
C ASN A 250 5.97 15.33 -8.88
N LYS A 251 5.21 15.29 -9.99
CA LYS A 251 5.10 14.13 -10.86
C LYS A 251 6.45 13.51 -11.20
N GLN A 252 7.41 14.33 -11.65
CA GLN A 252 8.73 13.84 -12.05
C GLN A 252 9.46 13.20 -10.86
N ALA A 253 9.46 13.84 -9.70
CA ALA A 253 10.10 13.33 -8.49
C ALA A 253 9.44 12.02 -8.00
N VAL A 254 8.11 11.88 -8.13
CA VAL A 254 7.40 10.63 -7.80
C VAL A 254 7.79 9.52 -8.77
N LYS A 255 7.88 9.80 -10.08
CA LYS A 255 8.33 8.83 -11.10
C LYS A 255 9.76 8.34 -10.81
N GLU A 256 10.68 9.22 -10.41
CA GLU A 256 12.03 8.84 -10.00
C GLU A 256 12.03 7.89 -8.81
N VAL A 257 11.21 8.18 -7.79
CA VAL A 257 11.05 7.31 -6.61
C VAL A 257 10.49 5.95 -7.01
N LEU A 258 9.46 5.91 -7.86
CA LEU A 258 8.88 4.67 -8.37
C LEU A 258 9.90 3.87 -9.21
N THR A 259 10.63 4.53 -10.11
CA THR A 259 11.65 3.88 -10.94
C THR A 259 12.68 3.13 -10.09
N ARG A 260 13.20 3.79 -9.04
CA ARG A 260 14.19 3.17 -8.13
C ARG A 260 13.60 2.00 -7.34
N ASN A 261 12.45 2.22 -6.70
CA ASN A 261 11.90 1.25 -5.75
C ASN A 261 11.23 0.05 -6.45
N LEU A 262 10.65 0.25 -7.62
CA LEU A 262 10.06 -0.82 -8.45
C LEU A 262 11.06 -1.42 -9.45
N ARG A 263 12.32 -0.91 -9.49
CA ARG A 263 13.38 -1.36 -10.38
C ARG A 263 12.95 -1.33 -11.86
N LEU A 264 12.29 -0.24 -12.26
CA LEU A 264 11.81 -0.08 -13.64
C LEU A 264 12.98 0.19 -14.59
N ALA A 265 12.83 -0.21 -15.85
CA ALA A 265 13.88 -0.09 -16.86
C ALA A 265 14.27 1.38 -17.16
N ASN A 266 13.29 2.29 -17.10
CA ASN A 266 13.47 3.72 -17.36
C ASN A 266 12.32 4.56 -16.81
N MET A 267 12.42 5.88 -16.99
CA MET A 267 11.41 6.85 -16.53
C MET A 267 10.10 6.80 -17.32
N ASP A 268 10.12 6.30 -18.56
CA ASP A 268 8.91 6.18 -19.38
C ASP A 268 8.02 5.06 -18.83
N ALA A 269 8.64 3.94 -18.44
CA ALA A 269 7.94 2.86 -17.73
C ALA A 269 7.27 3.34 -16.44
N ALA A 270 7.83 4.34 -15.75
CA ALA A 270 7.25 4.90 -14.53
C ALA A 270 5.97 5.71 -14.76
N GLU A 271 5.64 6.11 -15.99
CA GLU A 271 4.41 6.85 -16.28
C GLU A 271 3.16 6.05 -15.96
N ASP A 272 3.09 4.81 -16.43
CA ASP A 272 1.94 3.94 -16.19
C ASP A 272 1.79 3.62 -14.69
N PHE A 273 2.90 3.40 -13.98
CA PHE A 273 2.90 3.17 -12.53
C PHE A 273 2.52 4.42 -11.71
N TYR A 274 2.91 5.62 -12.17
CA TYR A 274 2.47 6.87 -11.58
C TYR A 274 0.95 7.06 -11.73
N LEU A 275 0.41 6.81 -12.93
CA LEU A 275 -1.03 6.90 -13.17
C LEU A 275 -1.82 5.87 -12.36
N GLU A 276 -1.30 4.65 -12.23
CA GLU A 276 -1.89 3.62 -11.39
C GLU A 276 -1.93 4.06 -9.92
N ALA A 277 -0.82 4.61 -9.39
CA ALA A 277 -0.82 5.17 -8.04
C ALA A 277 -1.83 6.31 -7.86
N GLN A 278 -2.00 7.20 -8.87
CA GLN A 278 -2.99 8.27 -8.82
C GLN A 278 -4.45 7.76 -8.81
N GLU A 279 -4.72 6.62 -9.45
CA GLU A 279 -6.05 6.01 -9.52
C GLU A 279 -6.38 5.18 -8.27
N GLU A 280 -5.39 4.48 -7.69
CA GLU A 280 -5.60 3.54 -6.58
C GLU A 280 -5.51 4.18 -5.19
N LEU A 281 -4.76 5.29 -5.06
CA LEU A 281 -4.54 5.94 -3.78
C LEU A 281 -5.71 6.85 -3.42
N ASP A 282 -6.30 6.63 -2.26
CA ASP A 282 -7.33 7.51 -1.71
C ASP A 282 -6.71 8.66 -0.93
N ARG A 283 -7.23 9.91 -1.09
CA ARG A 283 -6.75 11.07 -0.33
C ARG A 283 -6.93 10.91 1.18
N LYS A 284 -7.96 10.21 1.60
CA LYS A 284 -8.18 9.78 2.99
C LYS A 284 -8.11 8.25 3.03
N PRO A 285 -6.94 7.67 3.29
CA PRO A 285 -6.68 6.24 3.10
C PRO A 285 -7.25 5.38 4.24
N TYR A 286 -8.54 5.53 4.53
CA TYR A 286 -9.25 4.67 5.46
C TYR A 286 -9.32 3.25 4.92
N PRO A 287 -9.01 2.22 5.74
CA PRO A 287 -9.28 0.84 5.36
C PRO A 287 -10.74 0.61 4.99
N SER A 288 -10.99 -0.11 3.90
CA SER A 288 -12.34 -0.42 3.42
C SER A 288 -12.98 -1.53 4.26
N LEU A 289 -13.94 -1.16 5.13
CA LEU A 289 -14.66 -2.16 5.96
C LEU A 289 -15.43 -3.17 5.09
N ASP A 290 -16.09 -2.71 4.04
CA ASP A 290 -16.83 -3.60 3.14
C ASP A 290 -15.87 -4.46 2.30
N GLY A 291 -14.72 -3.90 1.91
CA GLY A 291 -13.64 -4.66 1.28
C GLY A 291 -13.12 -5.78 2.20
N PHE A 292 -12.97 -5.52 3.50
CA PHE A 292 -12.59 -6.55 4.47
C PHE A 292 -13.64 -7.65 4.63
N LYS A 293 -14.93 -7.30 4.69
CA LYS A 293 -16.03 -8.31 4.74
C LYS A 293 -15.95 -9.28 3.57
N ILE A 294 -15.68 -8.73 2.36
CA ILE A 294 -15.50 -9.54 1.15
C ILE A 294 -14.27 -10.45 1.28
N VAL A 295 -13.14 -9.90 1.72
CA VAL A 295 -11.91 -10.70 1.91
C VAL A 295 -12.14 -11.81 2.92
N ILE A 296 -12.77 -11.53 4.07
CA ILE A 296 -13.09 -12.53 5.10
C ILE A 296 -13.98 -13.63 4.51
N LYS A 297 -15.03 -13.28 3.75
CA LYS A 297 -15.93 -14.24 3.09
C LYS A 297 -15.13 -15.27 2.28
N TYR A 298 -14.25 -14.81 1.39
CA TYR A 298 -13.49 -15.72 0.52
C TYR A 298 -12.32 -16.42 1.21
N VAL A 299 -11.73 -15.83 2.25
CA VAL A 299 -10.75 -16.53 3.08
C VAL A 299 -11.42 -17.65 3.88
N ALA A 300 -12.64 -17.44 4.38
CA ALA A 300 -13.40 -18.42 5.14
C ALA A 300 -13.77 -19.66 4.32
N GLU A 301 -13.88 -19.58 3.00
CA GLU A 301 -14.11 -20.75 2.12
C GLU A 301 -12.93 -21.75 2.20
N GLN A 302 -11.71 -21.27 2.45
CA GLN A 302 -10.51 -22.10 2.56
C GLN A 302 -10.09 -22.34 4.02
N ASN A 303 -10.40 -21.41 4.91
CA ASN A 303 -10.13 -21.47 6.33
C ASN A 303 -11.40 -21.11 7.13
N PRO A 304 -12.24 -22.09 7.52
CA PRO A 304 -13.48 -21.84 8.24
C PRO A 304 -13.34 -21.00 9.52
N LYS A 305 -12.16 -21.05 10.18
CA LYS A 305 -11.89 -20.22 11.37
C LYS A 305 -11.91 -18.73 11.06
N ALA A 306 -11.62 -18.33 9.82
CA ALA A 306 -11.66 -16.94 9.40
C ALA A 306 -13.08 -16.35 9.42
N ALA A 307 -14.12 -17.16 9.35
CA ALA A 307 -15.52 -16.70 9.45
C ALA A 307 -15.84 -16.04 10.81
N ALA A 308 -15.08 -16.38 11.86
CA ALA A 308 -15.24 -15.78 13.18
C ALA A 308 -14.52 -14.42 13.34
N VAL A 309 -13.70 -14.04 12.38
CA VAL A 309 -12.95 -12.76 12.41
C VAL A 309 -13.92 -11.60 12.14
N LYS A 310 -14.03 -10.69 13.09
CA LYS A 310 -14.85 -9.48 12.94
C LYS A 310 -14.00 -8.32 12.42
N VAL A 311 -14.52 -7.60 11.43
CA VAL A 311 -13.82 -6.47 10.80
C VAL A 311 -13.46 -5.41 11.84
N GLU A 312 -14.37 -5.13 12.78
CA GLU A 312 -14.22 -4.14 13.85
C GLU A 312 -13.10 -4.49 14.83
N GLU A 313 -12.74 -5.77 14.91
CA GLU A 313 -11.65 -6.24 15.78
C GLU A 313 -10.28 -6.12 15.10
N ILE A 314 -10.22 -6.10 13.77
CA ILE A 314 -8.97 -6.08 13.01
C ILE A 314 -8.72 -4.78 12.24
N VAL A 315 -9.68 -3.84 12.19
CA VAL A 315 -9.53 -2.52 11.58
C VAL A 315 -9.59 -1.45 12.66
N ASP A 316 -8.61 -0.55 12.65
CA ASP A 316 -8.53 0.59 13.57
C ASP A 316 -8.42 1.91 12.79
N ASN A 317 -9.52 2.61 12.67
CA ASN A 317 -9.60 3.91 12.00
C ASN A 317 -9.28 5.09 12.93
N SER A 318 -8.94 4.87 14.19
CA SER A 318 -8.78 5.92 15.20
C SER A 318 -7.65 6.90 14.84
N TRP A 319 -6.55 6.40 14.30
CA TRP A 319 -5.40 7.21 13.88
C TRP A 319 -5.76 8.21 12.76
N LEU A 320 -6.45 7.74 11.74
CA LEU A 320 -6.87 8.60 10.62
C LEU A 320 -8.00 9.55 11.04
N LYS A 321 -8.96 9.09 11.85
CA LYS A 321 -10.03 9.95 12.41
C LYS A 321 -9.45 11.08 13.26
N LYS A 322 -8.41 10.81 14.04
CA LYS A 322 -7.68 11.83 14.79
C LYS A 322 -7.10 12.89 13.85
N LEU A 323 -6.38 12.49 12.80
CA LEU A 323 -5.80 13.42 11.82
C LEU A 323 -6.89 14.22 11.09
N ASP A 324 -8.00 13.59 10.77
CA ASP A 324 -9.16 14.25 10.14
C ASP A 324 -9.76 15.33 11.05
N SER A 325 -9.98 14.99 12.33
CA SER A 325 -10.52 15.95 13.33
C SER A 325 -9.56 17.11 13.62
N GLU A 326 -8.26 16.94 13.41
CA GLU A 326 -7.25 17.99 13.54
C GLU A 326 -7.11 18.87 12.27
N GLY A 327 -7.87 18.59 11.18
CA GLY A 327 -7.76 19.28 9.90
C GLY A 327 -6.44 18.97 9.17
N PHE A 328 -5.76 17.85 9.52
CA PHE A 328 -4.45 17.54 8.98
C PHE A 328 -4.48 17.22 7.49
N PHE A 329 -5.53 16.53 7.02
CA PHE A 329 -5.71 16.25 5.59
C PHE A 329 -5.85 17.53 4.77
N GLU A 330 -6.67 18.47 5.22
CA GLU A 330 -6.88 19.77 4.57
C GLU A 330 -5.57 20.55 4.50
N LYS A 331 -4.78 20.55 5.58
CA LYS A 331 -3.45 21.18 5.62
C LYS A 331 -2.49 20.55 4.60
N VAL A 332 -2.48 19.22 4.46
CA VAL A 332 -1.56 18.48 3.57
C VAL A 332 -1.93 18.65 2.11
N TYR A 333 -3.23 18.63 1.79
CA TYR A 333 -3.69 18.71 0.39
C TYR A 333 -3.90 20.14 -0.11
N GLY A 334 -3.70 21.15 0.73
CA GLY A 334 -3.95 22.55 0.41
C GLY A 334 -5.46 22.82 0.43
N GLY A 335 -5.99 23.29 1.55
CA GLY A 335 -7.43 23.51 1.73
C GLY A 335 -8.04 24.33 0.58
N LYS A 336 -8.77 23.68 -0.18
CA LYS A 336 -10.09 23.79 -0.77
C LYS A 336 -10.44 22.61 -1.42
#